data_86ebbbc713ed0ec99b641eaddffe6979
#
_entry.id   86ebbbc713ed0ec99b641eaddffe6979
#
_cell.length_a   1.000
_cell.length_b   1.000
_cell.length_c   1.000
_cell.angle_alpha   90.00
_cell.angle_beta   90.00
_cell.angle_gamma   90.00
#
_symmetry.space_group_name_H-M   'P 1'
#
loop_
_entity.id
_entity.type
_entity.pdbx_description
1 polymer ?
#
loop_
_entity_poly.entity_id
_entity_poly.type
_entity_poly.pdbx_seq_one_letter_code
_entity_poly.pdbx_strand_id
1 'polypeptide(L)'
;MATIKSTALKAVKETSQDVMERRIADGIRKRREQLGISANDLAERSGVSRAMVSKIERQEVSPTAALLGRLCNGLGITLSSLIASAESKAGQPVARAAEQPVWRDPGTGLVRTMVTPINTGSRIELVHVELPADSEVNYDVMPQPHYDQHVYVLQGKLTMTYGDETYELGAGDCIRSRFDVPHGFANRGRSACKYLVVIGR
;
A
#
# COMPACT_ATOMS: atom_id res chain seq x y z
N MET A 1 -35.21 45.54 6.64
CA MET A 1 -35.25 44.08 6.87
C MET A 1 -34.29 43.43 5.90
N ALA A 2 -33.11 43.08 6.35
CA ALA A 2 -32.07 42.44 5.54
C ALA A 2 -32.02 40.95 5.90
N THR A 3 -32.38 40.11 4.95
CA THR A 3 -32.40 38.66 5.11
C THR A 3 -30.95 38.11 4.97
N ILE A 4 -30.38 37.66 6.08
CA ILE A 4 -29.11 37.00 6.12
C ILE A 4 -29.31 35.56 5.61
N LYS A 5 -28.85 35.27 4.39
CA LYS A 5 -28.76 33.90 3.89
C LYS A 5 -27.61 33.18 4.63
N SER A 6 -27.97 32.32 5.57
CA SER A 6 -27.05 31.36 6.22
C SER A 6 -26.60 30.30 5.20
N THR A 7 -25.41 30.44 4.72
CA THR A 7 -24.75 29.39 3.93
C THR A 7 -24.19 28.36 4.92
N ALA A 8 -24.99 27.34 5.24
CA ALA A 8 -24.52 26.20 5.98
C ALA A 8 -23.55 25.40 5.08
N LEU A 9 -22.25 25.55 5.30
CA LEU A 9 -21.25 24.60 4.79
C LEU A 9 -21.58 23.23 5.39
N LYS A 10 -22.10 22.30 4.59
CA LYS A 10 -22.18 20.89 4.95
C LYS A 10 -20.73 20.39 5.15
N ALA A 11 -20.32 20.20 6.38
CA ALA A 11 -19.09 19.47 6.68
C ALA A 11 -19.24 18.06 6.10
N VAL A 12 -18.52 17.77 5.03
CA VAL A 12 -18.42 16.42 4.46
C VAL A 12 -17.77 15.58 5.54
N LYS A 13 -18.48 14.56 6.03
CA LYS A 13 -17.96 13.65 7.05
C LYS A 13 -16.82 12.86 6.42
N GLU A 14 -15.61 13.11 6.86
CA GLU A 14 -14.39 12.44 6.38
C GLU A 14 -14.54 10.93 6.52
N THR A 15 -14.24 10.19 5.46
CA THR A 15 -14.28 8.73 5.46
C THR A 15 -13.01 8.13 6.06
N SER A 16 -13.05 6.89 6.49
CA SER A 16 -11.84 6.16 6.93
C SER A 16 -10.78 6.10 5.82
N GLN A 17 -11.20 6.07 4.55
CA GLN A 17 -10.32 6.09 3.39
C GLN A 17 -9.61 7.44 3.27
N ASP A 18 -10.33 8.58 3.39
CA ASP A 18 -9.74 9.92 3.32
C ASP A 18 -8.69 10.13 4.41
N VAL A 19 -8.97 9.64 5.62
CA VAL A 19 -8.02 9.67 6.75
C VAL A 19 -6.77 8.87 6.41
N MET A 20 -6.92 7.68 5.83
CA MET A 20 -5.79 6.82 5.47
C MET A 20 -4.95 7.46 4.36
N GLU A 21 -5.56 8.02 3.33
CA GLU A 21 -4.87 8.69 2.24
C GLU A 21 -4.06 9.89 2.72
N ARG A 22 -4.63 10.70 3.62
CA ARG A 22 -3.90 11.80 4.26
C ARG A 22 -2.68 11.30 5.02
N ARG A 23 -2.84 10.25 5.80
CA ARG A 23 -1.75 9.66 6.59
C ARG A 23 -0.64 9.09 5.71
N ILE A 24 -1.00 8.48 4.57
CA ILE A 24 -0.03 8.01 3.57
C ILE A 24 0.76 9.19 3.01
N ALA A 25 0.10 10.27 2.60
CA ALA A 25 0.75 11.47 2.07
C ALA A 25 1.71 12.10 3.09
N ASP A 26 1.27 12.23 4.35
CA ASP A 26 2.10 12.71 5.46
C ASP A 26 3.27 11.76 5.75
N GLY A 27 3.06 10.45 5.67
CA GLY A 27 4.09 9.42 5.83
C GLY A 27 5.19 9.51 4.76
N ILE A 28 4.80 9.70 3.50
CA ILE A 28 5.72 9.92 2.38
C ILE A 28 6.57 11.16 2.63
N ARG A 29 5.94 12.30 2.92
CA ARG A 29 6.62 13.55 3.18
C ARG A 29 7.58 13.43 4.37
N LYS A 30 7.11 12.92 5.50
CA LYS A 30 7.92 12.74 6.72
C LYS A 30 9.13 11.85 6.48
N ARG A 31 8.95 10.74 5.75
CA ARG A 31 10.05 9.82 5.44
C ARG A 31 11.07 10.46 4.51
N ARG A 32 10.62 11.20 3.50
CA ARG A 32 11.49 11.97 2.59
C ARG A 32 12.34 12.98 3.38
N GLU A 33 11.70 13.73 4.30
CA GLU A 33 12.39 14.70 5.16
C GLU A 33 13.39 14.05 6.11
N GLN A 34 13.06 12.90 6.69
CA GLN A 34 14.00 12.12 7.52
C GLN A 34 15.24 11.66 6.74
N LEU A 35 15.09 11.40 5.45
CA LEU A 35 16.22 11.07 4.56
C LEU A 35 17.00 12.30 4.11
N GLY A 36 16.56 13.52 4.43
CA GLY A 36 17.19 14.77 4.00
C GLY A 36 17.12 15.01 2.49
N ILE A 37 16.16 14.38 1.78
CA ILE A 37 16.07 14.48 0.32
C ILE A 37 14.94 15.42 -0.10
N SER A 38 15.14 16.11 -1.23
CA SER A 38 14.12 16.97 -1.84
C SER A 38 13.04 16.16 -2.56
N ALA A 39 11.91 16.80 -2.92
CA ALA A 39 10.89 16.18 -3.77
C ALA A 39 11.44 15.82 -5.18
N ASN A 40 12.45 16.54 -5.65
CA ASN A 40 13.14 16.22 -6.90
C ASN A 40 13.96 14.93 -6.78
N ASP A 41 14.73 14.80 -5.69
CA ASP A 41 15.53 13.59 -5.44
C ASP A 41 14.62 12.36 -5.30
N LEU A 42 13.46 12.51 -4.63
CA LEU A 42 12.48 11.42 -4.53
C LEU A 42 11.90 11.07 -5.90
N ALA A 43 11.62 12.08 -6.73
CA ALA A 43 11.15 11.86 -8.10
C ALA A 43 12.16 11.04 -8.92
N GLU A 44 13.44 11.39 -8.88
CA GLU A 44 14.52 10.67 -9.56
C GLU A 44 14.67 9.23 -9.05
N ARG A 45 14.67 9.02 -7.73
CA ARG A 45 14.80 7.70 -7.11
C ARG A 45 13.64 6.78 -7.37
N SER A 46 12.41 7.33 -7.48
CA SER A 46 11.18 6.56 -7.63
C SER A 46 10.72 6.41 -9.08
N GLY A 47 11.30 7.15 -10.03
CA GLY A 47 10.82 7.24 -11.40
C GLY A 47 9.43 7.90 -11.50
N VAL A 48 9.02 8.67 -10.48
CA VAL A 48 7.76 9.41 -10.42
C VAL A 48 8.03 10.88 -10.68
N SER A 49 7.23 11.56 -11.50
CA SER A 49 7.47 12.98 -11.78
C SER A 49 7.40 13.83 -10.51
N ARG A 50 8.26 14.86 -10.40
CA ARG A 50 8.26 15.81 -9.27
C ARG A 50 6.87 16.41 -9.03
N ALA A 51 6.14 16.74 -10.11
CA ALA A 51 4.79 17.28 -10.00
C ALA A 51 3.82 16.29 -9.33
N MET A 52 3.94 15.00 -9.65
CA MET A 52 3.13 13.96 -9.03
C MET A 52 3.51 13.74 -7.56
N VAL A 53 4.80 13.69 -7.21
CA VAL A 53 5.26 13.64 -5.81
C VAL A 53 4.65 14.80 -5.01
N SER A 54 4.75 16.02 -5.52
CA SER A 54 4.20 17.21 -4.86
C SER A 54 2.68 17.16 -4.72
N LYS A 55 1.94 16.67 -5.73
CA LYS A 55 0.48 16.52 -5.66
C LYS A 55 0.07 15.50 -4.59
N ILE A 56 0.78 14.38 -4.50
CA ILE A 56 0.52 13.35 -3.48
C ILE A 56 0.79 13.91 -2.09
N GLU A 57 1.94 14.55 -1.86
CA GLU A 57 2.29 15.15 -0.56
C GLU A 57 1.31 16.26 -0.13
N ARG A 58 0.67 16.95 -1.08
CA ARG A 58 -0.40 17.94 -0.82
C ARG A 58 -1.79 17.35 -0.80
N GLN A 59 -1.94 16.03 -0.96
CA GLN A 59 -3.24 15.33 -0.95
C GLN A 59 -4.18 15.77 -2.09
N GLU A 60 -3.62 16.20 -3.21
CA GLU A 60 -4.39 16.60 -4.39
C GLU A 60 -4.80 15.41 -5.26
N VAL A 61 -4.16 14.25 -5.07
CA VAL A 61 -4.42 13.01 -5.78
C VAL A 61 -4.22 11.80 -4.88
N SER A 62 -5.05 10.78 -5.06
CA SER A 62 -4.92 9.47 -4.39
C SER A 62 -4.01 8.57 -5.23
N PRO A 63 -2.85 8.15 -4.72
CA PRO A 63 -1.93 7.30 -5.47
C PRO A 63 -2.41 5.85 -5.57
N THR A 64 -2.18 5.21 -6.73
CA THR A 64 -2.43 3.78 -6.94
C THR A 64 -1.38 2.91 -6.24
N ALA A 65 -1.67 1.60 -6.08
CA ALA A 65 -0.74 0.63 -5.49
C ALA A 65 0.62 0.62 -6.20
N ALA A 66 0.62 0.61 -7.53
CA ALA A 66 1.84 0.66 -8.33
C ALA A 66 2.64 1.95 -8.10
N LEU A 67 1.95 3.10 -8.01
CA LEU A 67 2.57 4.39 -7.76
C LEU A 67 3.16 4.47 -6.35
N LEU A 68 2.42 3.98 -5.35
CA LEU A 68 2.92 3.86 -3.97
C LEU A 68 4.12 2.92 -3.88
N GLY A 69 4.11 1.80 -4.61
CA GLY A 69 5.25 0.88 -4.70
C GLY A 69 6.51 1.59 -5.14
N ARG A 70 6.45 2.38 -6.23
CA ARG A 70 7.58 3.18 -6.73
C ARG A 70 8.07 4.22 -5.71
N LEU A 71 7.16 4.95 -5.07
CA LEU A 71 7.53 5.93 -4.04
C LEU A 71 8.17 5.26 -2.82
N CYS A 72 7.62 4.15 -2.36
CA CYS A 72 8.19 3.36 -1.26
C CYS A 72 9.59 2.87 -1.60
N ASN A 73 9.82 2.46 -2.85
CA ASN A 73 11.12 2.09 -3.37
C ASN A 73 12.12 3.27 -3.24
N GLY A 74 11.79 4.45 -3.76
CA GLY A 74 12.61 5.65 -3.62
C GLY A 74 12.89 6.08 -2.18
N LEU A 75 11.98 5.73 -1.25
CA LEU A 75 12.08 6.01 0.18
C LEU A 75 12.78 4.91 1.00
N GLY A 76 13.07 3.75 0.40
CA GLY A 76 13.67 2.61 1.08
C GLY A 76 12.78 1.98 2.16
N ILE A 77 11.48 1.91 1.95
CA ILE A 77 10.49 1.32 2.86
C ILE A 77 9.52 0.41 2.10
N THR A 78 8.83 -0.49 2.80
CA THR A 78 7.73 -1.26 2.22
C THR A 78 6.44 -0.43 2.19
N LEU A 79 5.51 -0.75 1.28
CA LEU A 79 4.17 -0.17 1.28
C LEU A 79 3.46 -0.45 2.62
N SER A 80 3.66 -1.63 3.16
CA SER A 80 3.13 -2.02 4.47
C SER A 80 3.67 -1.13 5.60
N SER A 81 4.98 -0.84 5.61
CA SER A 81 5.59 0.08 6.57
C SER A 81 5.06 1.50 6.44
N LEU A 82 4.83 1.97 5.21
CA LEU A 82 4.23 3.28 4.97
C LEU A 82 2.82 3.37 5.57
N ILE A 83 1.96 2.40 5.30
CA ILE A 83 0.60 2.34 5.84
C ILE A 83 0.63 2.22 7.37
N ALA A 84 1.52 1.39 7.93
CA ALA A 84 1.66 1.23 9.37
C ALA A 84 2.16 2.50 10.06
N SER A 85 3.09 3.24 9.45
CA SER A 85 3.62 4.51 9.99
C SER A 85 2.58 5.63 10.07
N ALA A 86 1.49 5.48 9.33
CA ALA A 86 0.35 6.39 9.36
C ALA A 86 -0.51 6.25 10.65
N GLU A 87 -0.32 5.17 11.43
CA GLU A 87 -1.01 4.96 12.70
C GLU A 87 -0.14 5.39 13.90
N SER A 88 -0.69 6.21 14.80
CA SER A 88 0.05 6.80 15.93
C SER A 88 -0.02 6.00 17.23
N LYS A 89 -0.65 4.81 17.24
CA LYS A 89 -0.75 4.00 18.45
C LYS A 89 0.59 3.37 18.82
N ALA A 90 0.97 3.43 20.09
CA ALA A 90 2.12 2.72 20.64
C ALA A 90 1.97 1.20 20.38
N GLY A 91 3.08 0.50 20.14
CA GLY A 91 3.12 -0.90 19.79
C GLY A 91 2.42 -1.81 20.80
N GLN A 92 1.16 -2.13 20.54
CA GLN A 92 0.41 -3.14 21.28
C GLN A 92 0.67 -4.50 20.65
N PRO A 93 0.82 -5.58 21.46
CA PRO A 93 1.09 -6.91 20.93
C PRO A 93 -0.10 -7.53 20.19
N VAL A 94 -1.29 -6.94 20.32
CA VAL A 94 -2.52 -7.41 19.70
C VAL A 94 -3.08 -6.35 18.76
N ALA A 95 -3.30 -6.73 17.49
CA ALA A 95 -4.05 -5.95 16.50
C ALA A 95 -5.45 -6.56 16.33
N ARG A 96 -6.47 -5.92 16.90
CA ARG A 96 -7.85 -6.36 16.72
C ARG A 96 -8.31 -6.12 15.30
N ALA A 97 -9.05 -7.05 14.71
CA ALA A 97 -9.47 -6.98 13.31
C ALA A 97 -10.15 -5.64 12.94
N ALA A 98 -10.99 -5.12 13.83
CA ALA A 98 -11.66 -3.83 13.64
C ALA A 98 -10.73 -2.60 13.71
N GLU A 99 -9.50 -2.78 14.19
CA GLU A 99 -8.52 -1.70 14.38
C GLU A 99 -7.36 -1.80 13.38
N GLN A 100 -7.32 -2.86 12.56
CA GLN A 100 -6.27 -3.06 11.58
C GLN A 100 -6.37 -1.98 10.49
N PRO A 101 -5.26 -1.31 10.14
CA PRO A 101 -5.26 -0.33 9.08
C PRO A 101 -5.66 -0.96 7.74
N VAL A 102 -6.60 -0.35 7.05
CA VAL A 102 -7.08 -0.78 5.74
C VAL A 102 -6.83 0.32 4.73
N TRP A 103 -6.22 -0.03 3.62
CA TRP A 103 -6.07 0.84 2.47
C TRP A 103 -6.66 0.19 1.22
N ARG A 104 -7.35 0.99 0.41
CA ARG A 104 -7.93 0.57 -0.87
C ARG A 104 -7.23 1.29 -2.01
N ASP A 105 -6.79 0.53 -3.00
CA ASP A 105 -6.24 1.08 -4.24
C ASP A 105 -7.35 1.75 -5.07
N PRO A 106 -7.23 3.05 -5.37
CA PRO A 106 -8.22 3.75 -6.18
C PRO A 106 -8.27 3.27 -7.64
N GLY A 107 -7.20 2.64 -8.15
CA GLY A 107 -7.12 2.16 -9.52
C GLY A 107 -7.83 0.83 -9.75
N THR A 108 -7.56 -0.15 -8.89
CA THR A 108 -8.04 -1.53 -9.07
C THR A 108 -9.10 -1.95 -8.06
N GLY A 109 -9.27 -1.18 -6.98
CA GLY A 109 -10.11 -1.56 -5.86
C GLY A 109 -9.48 -2.63 -4.95
N LEU A 110 -8.22 -3.04 -5.19
CA LEU A 110 -7.47 -3.93 -4.30
C LEU A 110 -7.51 -3.39 -2.87
N VAL A 111 -7.78 -4.25 -1.90
CA VAL A 111 -7.80 -3.90 -0.47
C VAL A 111 -6.61 -4.55 0.22
N ARG A 112 -5.85 -3.76 0.98
CA ARG A 112 -4.75 -4.23 1.84
C ARG A 112 -5.10 -3.94 3.29
N THR A 113 -5.07 -4.98 4.11
CA THR A 113 -5.26 -4.89 5.57
C THR A 113 -3.97 -5.28 6.27
N MET A 114 -3.45 -4.39 7.12
CA MET A 114 -2.25 -4.65 7.92
C MET A 114 -2.62 -5.53 9.11
N VAL A 115 -2.24 -6.81 9.05
CA VAL A 115 -2.57 -7.80 10.08
C VAL A 115 -1.57 -7.75 11.24
N THR A 116 -0.28 -7.57 10.94
CA THR A 116 0.77 -7.45 11.95
C THR A 116 0.52 -6.24 12.85
N PRO A 117 0.58 -6.40 14.19
CA PRO A 117 0.57 -5.26 15.10
C PRO A 117 1.68 -4.26 14.75
N ILE A 118 1.30 -3.01 14.55
CA ILE A 118 2.21 -1.94 14.12
C ILE A 118 3.07 -1.42 15.28
N ASN A 119 4.22 -0.82 14.98
CA ASN A 119 5.13 -0.20 15.96
C ASN A 119 5.62 -1.16 17.06
N THR A 120 5.66 -2.47 16.81
CA THR A 120 6.13 -3.49 17.76
C THR A 120 7.61 -3.86 17.57
N GLY A 121 8.27 -3.32 16.55
CA GLY A 121 9.64 -3.72 16.18
C GLY A 121 9.72 -5.09 15.49
N SER A 122 8.60 -5.70 15.12
CA SER A 122 8.57 -6.97 14.37
C SER A 122 9.34 -6.85 13.06
N ARG A 123 10.13 -7.88 12.75
CA ARG A 123 10.79 -8.03 11.45
C ARG A 123 9.91 -8.72 10.42
N ILE A 124 8.72 -9.15 10.81
CA ILE A 124 7.75 -9.81 9.94
C ILE A 124 6.53 -8.91 9.80
N GLU A 125 6.10 -8.70 8.56
CA GLU A 125 4.87 -8.00 8.21
C GLU A 125 3.90 -9.00 7.57
N LEU A 126 2.68 -9.09 8.10
CA LEU A 126 1.57 -9.83 7.51
C LEU A 126 0.57 -8.84 6.95
N VAL A 127 0.22 -9.03 5.68
CA VAL A 127 -0.78 -8.22 4.99
C VAL A 127 -1.82 -9.15 4.37
N HIS A 128 -3.07 -8.97 4.75
CA HIS A 128 -4.19 -9.59 4.06
C HIS A 128 -4.55 -8.75 2.84
N VAL A 129 -4.66 -9.39 1.68
CA VAL A 129 -4.99 -8.73 0.41
C VAL A 129 -6.24 -9.35 -0.17
N GLU A 130 -7.17 -8.49 -0.59
CA GLU A 130 -8.32 -8.87 -1.41
C GLU A 130 -8.17 -8.20 -2.77
N LEU A 131 -7.96 -9.02 -3.80
CA LEU A 131 -7.83 -8.58 -5.19
C LEU A 131 -9.17 -8.83 -5.89
N PRO A 132 -9.88 -7.78 -6.35
CA PRO A 132 -11.16 -7.94 -7.02
C PRO A 132 -11.09 -8.84 -8.25
N ALA A 133 -12.24 -9.32 -8.70
CA ALA A 133 -12.35 -10.05 -9.97
C ALA A 133 -11.81 -9.18 -11.12
N ASP A 134 -11.20 -9.83 -12.10
CA ASP A 134 -10.68 -9.22 -13.34
C ASP A 134 -9.81 -7.97 -13.08
N SER A 135 -8.93 -8.05 -12.08
CA SER A 135 -8.02 -6.96 -11.73
C SER A 135 -6.58 -7.42 -11.64
N GLU A 136 -5.66 -6.47 -11.85
CA GLU A 136 -4.22 -6.72 -11.88
C GLU A 136 -3.46 -5.54 -11.28
N VAL A 137 -2.42 -5.84 -10.52
CA VAL A 137 -1.47 -4.86 -9.98
C VAL A 137 -0.06 -5.31 -10.26
N ASN A 138 0.74 -4.43 -10.86
CA ASN A 138 2.15 -4.68 -11.17
C ASN A 138 3.05 -3.77 -10.36
N TYR A 139 4.16 -4.30 -9.91
CA TYR A 139 5.20 -3.61 -9.15
C TYR A 139 6.54 -3.73 -9.87
N ASP A 140 7.25 -2.62 -9.94
CA ASP A 140 8.62 -2.57 -10.42
C ASP A 140 9.59 -3.19 -9.40
N VAL A 141 10.84 -3.40 -9.84
CA VAL A 141 11.93 -3.85 -8.96
C VAL A 141 12.06 -2.94 -7.75
N MET A 142 12.15 -3.52 -6.57
CA MET A 142 12.54 -2.80 -5.36
C MET A 142 14.00 -3.16 -5.04
N PRO A 143 14.97 -2.23 -5.19
CA PRO A 143 16.38 -2.51 -4.97
C PRO A 143 16.72 -2.62 -3.46
N GLN A 144 15.97 -3.41 -2.73
CA GLN A 144 16.20 -3.68 -1.31
C GLN A 144 16.63 -5.14 -1.12
N PRO A 145 17.93 -5.43 -0.90
CA PRO A 145 18.48 -6.76 -1.01
C PRO A 145 18.12 -7.75 0.12
N HIS A 146 17.28 -7.35 1.09
CA HIS A 146 17.11 -8.12 2.31
C HIS A 146 15.67 -8.50 2.67
N TYR A 147 14.71 -8.33 1.73
CA TYR A 147 13.34 -8.73 1.98
C TYR A 147 13.03 -10.07 1.30
N ASP A 148 12.57 -11.03 2.07
CA ASP A 148 11.86 -12.20 1.58
C ASP A 148 10.35 -11.95 1.60
N GLN A 149 9.67 -12.36 0.55
CA GLN A 149 8.22 -12.31 0.46
C GLN A 149 7.68 -13.71 0.25
N HIS A 150 6.66 -14.07 1.00
CA HIS A 150 5.82 -15.23 0.73
C HIS A 150 4.41 -14.76 0.43
N VAL A 151 3.79 -15.37 -0.57
CA VAL A 151 2.39 -15.14 -0.90
C VAL A 151 1.65 -16.45 -0.73
N TYR A 152 0.70 -16.47 0.19
CA TYR A 152 -0.12 -17.64 0.52
C TYR A 152 -1.57 -17.38 0.17
N VAL A 153 -2.11 -18.17 -0.76
CA VAL A 153 -3.49 -17.98 -1.24
C VAL A 153 -4.47 -18.60 -0.25
N LEU A 154 -5.40 -17.79 0.24
CA LEU A 154 -6.46 -18.19 1.18
C LEU A 154 -7.73 -18.64 0.45
N GLN A 155 -8.08 -17.93 -0.63
CA GLN A 155 -9.32 -18.16 -1.37
C GLN A 155 -9.19 -17.68 -2.81
N GLY A 156 -9.76 -18.44 -3.75
CA GLY A 156 -9.77 -18.10 -5.17
C GLY A 156 -8.54 -18.61 -5.90
N LYS A 157 -8.22 -17.97 -7.02
CA LYS A 157 -7.04 -18.24 -7.83
C LYS A 157 -6.28 -16.94 -8.05
N LEU A 158 -4.97 -17.01 -7.94
CA LEU A 158 -4.06 -15.90 -8.12
C LEU A 158 -3.07 -16.24 -9.24
N THR A 159 -2.99 -15.41 -10.26
CA THR A 159 -1.90 -15.45 -11.23
C THR A 159 -0.82 -14.50 -10.74
N MET A 160 0.38 -15.00 -10.50
CA MET A 160 1.53 -14.20 -10.10
C MET A 160 2.59 -14.22 -11.19
N THR A 161 2.98 -13.04 -11.68
CA THR A 161 4.17 -12.87 -12.53
C THR A 161 5.37 -12.53 -11.65
N TYR A 162 6.53 -13.14 -11.94
CA TYR A 162 7.78 -12.89 -11.23
C TYR A 162 8.94 -12.95 -12.22
N GLY A 163 9.45 -11.81 -12.61
CA GLY A 163 10.31 -11.68 -13.78
C GLY A 163 9.59 -12.16 -15.05
N ASP A 164 10.19 -13.10 -15.75
CA ASP A 164 9.64 -13.69 -16.98
C ASP A 164 8.74 -14.91 -16.73
N GLU A 165 8.59 -15.33 -15.47
CA GLU A 165 7.82 -16.50 -15.11
C GLU A 165 6.41 -16.13 -14.65
N THR A 166 5.46 -17.03 -14.90
CA THR A 166 4.06 -16.89 -14.48
C THR A 166 3.61 -18.13 -13.73
N TYR A 167 3.00 -17.93 -12.57
CA TYR A 167 2.53 -18.99 -11.69
C TYR A 167 1.03 -18.87 -11.46
N GLU A 168 0.32 -19.98 -11.62
CA GLU A 168 -1.10 -20.09 -11.25
C GLU A 168 -1.21 -20.73 -9.88
N LEU A 169 -1.73 -19.99 -8.91
CA LEU A 169 -1.82 -20.41 -7.50
C LEU A 169 -3.27 -20.56 -7.09
N GLY A 170 -3.61 -21.69 -6.51
CA GLY A 170 -4.91 -21.97 -5.90
C GLY A 170 -4.89 -21.79 -4.38
N ALA A 171 -6.05 -21.91 -3.74
CA ALA A 171 -6.15 -21.87 -2.28
C ALA A 171 -5.28 -22.95 -1.63
N GLY A 172 -4.44 -22.55 -0.68
CA GLY A 172 -3.46 -23.41 -0.02
C GLY A 172 -2.06 -23.36 -0.63
N ASP A 173 -1.90 -22.81 -1.84
CA ASP A 173 -0.57 -22.68 -2.46
C ASP A 173 0.21 -21.52 -1.86
N CYS A 174 1.53 -21.67 -1.82
CA CYS A 174 2.46 -20.67 -1.34
C CYS A 174 3.62 -20.51 -2.32
N ILE A 175 3.91 -19.26 -2.68
CA ILE A 175 5.12 -18.92 -3.46
C ILE A 175 6.02 -18.02 -2.65
N ARG A 176 7.34 -18.28 -2.72
CA ARG A 176 8.37 -17.38 -2.22
C ARG A 176 8.89 -16.53 -3.36
N SER A 177 8.99 -15.25 -3.14
CA SER A 177 9.57 -14.29 -4.07
C SER A 177 10.50 -13.31 -3.36
N ARG A 178 11.21 -12.52 -4.14
CA ARG A 178 11.99 -11.38 -3.68
C ARG A 178 11.50 -10.14 -4.41
N PHE A 179 11.98 -8.98 -3.99
CA PHE A 179 11.67 -7.71 -4.68
C PHE A 179 12.73 -7.34 -5.73
N ASP A 180 13.53 -8.31 -6.17
CA ASP A 180 14.70 -8.15 -7.05
C ASP A 180 14.37 -8.18 -8.55
N VAL A 181 13.13 -8.53 -8.89
CA VAL A 181 12.59 -8.49 -10.27
C VAL A 181 11.20 -7.86 -10.28
N PRO A 182 10.72 -7.35 -11.44
CA PRO A 182 9.33 -6.92 -11.57
C PRO A 182 8.39 -8.07 -11.24
N HIS A 183 7.29 -7.78 -10.56
CA HIS A 183 6.31 -8.80 -10.20
C HIS A 183 4.89 -8.24 -10.23
N GLY A 184 3.93 -9.11 -10.50
CA GLY A 184 2.53 -8.74 -10.61
C GLY A 184 1.60 -9.77 -9.99
N PHE A 185 0.41 -9.30 -9.65
CA PHE A 185 -0.68 -10.11 -9.10
C PHE A 185 -1.92 -9.86 -9.91
N ALA A 186 -2.48 -10.91 -10.52
CA ALA A 186 -3.70 -10.83 -11.29
C ALA A 186 -4.74 -11.82 -10.78
N ASN A 187 -5.98 -11.38 -10.73
CA ASN A 187 -7.13 -12.24 -10.50
C ASN A 187 -7.97 -12.30 -11.77
N ARG A 188 -7.88 -13.40 -12.49
CA ARG A 188 -8.64 -13.67 -13.73
C ARG A 188 -9.97 -14.40 -13.45
N GLY A 189 -10.32 -14.57 -12.16
CA GLY A 189 -11.56 -15.22 -11.71
C GLY A 189 -12.74 -14.25 -11.69
N ARG A 190 -13.92 -14.81 -11.34
CA ARG A 190 -15.19 -14.07 -11.27
C ARG A 190 -15.52 -13.55 -9.86
N SER A 191 -14.72 -13.91 -8.89
CA SER A 191 -14.86 -13.46 -7.48
C SER A 191 -13.51 -12.97 -6.96
N ALA A 192 -13.53 -12.22 -5.88
CA ALA A 192 -12.30 -11.72 -5.27
C ALA A 192 -11.37 -12.88 -4.86
N CYS A 193 -10.07 -12.71 -5.14
CA CYS A 193 -9.02 -13.57 -4.64
C CYS A 193 -8.50 -13.00 -3.32
N LYS A 194 -8.31 -13.86 -2.30
CA LYS A 194 -7.78 -13.46 -0.99
C LYS A 194 -6.47 -14.19 -0.73
N TYR A 195 -5.47 -13.44 -0.32
CA TYR A 195 -4.15 -14.00 -0.02
C TYR A 195 -3.44 -13.21 1.08
N LEU A 196 -2.49 -13.86 1.73
CA LEU A 196 -1.55 -13.21 2.65
C LEU A 196 -0.25 -12.90 1.92
N VAL A 197 0.26 -11.71 2.17
CA VAL A 197 1.64 -11.33 1.85
C VAL A 197 2.39 -11.29 3.17
N VAL A 198 3.42 -12.12 3.30
CA VAL A 198 4.31 -12.18 4.46
C VAL A 198 5.66 -11.63 4.02
N ILE A 199 6.11 -10.56 4.64
CA ILE A 199 7.39 -9.91 4.32
C ILE A 199 8.31 -10.07 5.53
N GLY A 200 9.47 -10.69 5.33
CA GLY A 200 10.56 -10.81 6.31
C GLY A 200 11.69 -9.83 6.01
N ARG A 201 12.29 -9.22 7.06
CA ARG A 201 13.45 -8.30 6.97
C ARG A 201 14.67 -8.88 7.63
#